data_84a81af0fc93a56e006d34019619a88d
#
_entry.id   84a81af0fc93a56e006d34019619a88d
#
_cell.length_a   1.000
_cell.length_b   1.000
_cell.length_c   1.000
_cell.angle_alpha   90.00
_cell.angle_beta   90.00
_cell.angle_gamma   90.00
#
_symmetry.space_group_name_H-M   'P 1'
#
loop_
_entity.id
_entity.type
_entity.pdbx_description
1 polymer ?
#
loop_
_entity_poly.entity_id
_entity_poly.type
_entity_poly.pdbx_seq_one_letter_code
_entity_poly.pdbx_strand_id
1 'polypeptide(L)'
;MTIGGAERLLQGVRQELATMESRNHFVELVAEGSAPRERLAALACAELLVVPSDRRSFAFLAARFPEAPAGELFLSLAQREGVALSHLGAFVRALGLDASTISSYEPRAGCQAYAAYVAWLALNGSRSQVAVALLANLDAWGSFCAAVAAGLRRHYGLDDDAVGFFGFFASPPPGFLELGLAVVQSGLDAGEAPEASRRAARLLQHYELAFWDTLAEGLTGEGSPEPHASGSAM
;
A
#
# COMPACT_ATOMS: atom_id res chain seq x y z
N MET A 1 25.23 -1.17 22.73
CA MET A 1 23.81 -0.84 23.00
C MET A 1 22.98 -2.09 22.73
N THR A 2 22.18 -2.54 23.66
CA THR A 2 21.31 -3.73 23.46
C THR A 2 20.13 -3.31 22.61
N ILE A 3 19.92 -3.96 21.46
CA ILE A 3 18.79 -3.71 20.57
C ILE A 3 17.47 -3.99 21.33
N GLY A 4 16.51 -3.07 21.28
CA GLY A 4 15.21 -3.20 21.97
C GLY A 4 14.35 -4.36 21.46
N GLY A 5 13.34 -4.75 22.21
CA GLY A 5 12.40 -5.82 21.82
C GLY A 5 11.66 -5.51 20.51
N ALA A 6 11.17 -4.28 20.40
CA ALA A 6 10.46 -3.78 19.21
C ALA A 6 11.36 -3.79 17.96
N GLU A 7 12.60 -3.32 18.08
CA GLU A 7 13.56 -3.29 16.97
C GLU A 7 13.90 -4.70 16.49
N ARG A 8 14.15 -5.65 17.41
CA ARG A 8 14.40 -7.06 17.05
C ARG A 8 13.21 -7.69 16.33
N LEU A 9 11.99 -7.40 16.82
CA LEU A 9 10.78 -7.91 16.19
C LEU A 9 10.63 -7.34 14.76
N LEU A 10 10.75 -6.03 14.58
CA LEU A 10 10.63 -5.39 13.28
C LEU A 10 11.71 -5.87 12.30
N GLN A 11 12.98 -5.96 12.77
CA GLN A 11 14.08 -6.47 11.95
C GLN A 11 13.84 -7.92 11.50
N GLY A 12 13.38 -8.79 12.41
CA GLY A 12 13.06 -10.19 12.08
C GLY A 12 11.92 -10.27 11.04
N VAL A 13 10.87 -9.46 11.21
CA VAL A 13 9.76 -9.40 10.24
C VAL A 13 10.24 -8.91 8.87
N ARG A 14 11.04 -7.84 8.80
CA ARG A 14 11.61 -7.35 7.53
C ARG A 14 12.47 -8.39 6.83
N GLN A 15 13.25 -9.18 7.59
CA GLN A 15 14.04 -10.30 7.04
C GLN A 15 13.13 -11.39 6.46
N GLU A 16 12.04 -11.75 7.17
CA GLU A 16 11.04 -12.70 6.66
C GLU A 16 10.39 -12.19 5.36
N LEU A 17 9.94 -10.94 5.34
CA LEU A 17 9.32 -10.35 4.15
C LEU A 17 10.28 -10.25 2.96
N ALA A 18 11.56 -9.97 3.19
CA ALA A 18 12.58 -9.92 2.15
C ALA A 18 12.84 -11.27 1.46
N THR A 19 12.44 -12.40 2.08
CA THR A 19 12.50 -13.72 1.45
C THR A 19 11.28 -14.06 0.61
N MET A 20 10.22 -13.26 0.70
CA MET A 20 9.02 -13.42 -0.12
C MET A 20 9.27 -12.79 -1.50
N GLU A 21 8.64 -13.37 -2.53
CA GLU A 21 8.65 -12.74 -3.84
C GLU A 21 7.99 -11.35 -3.74
N SER A 22 8.76 -10.32 -4.01
CA SER A 22 8.32 -8.92 -3.89
C SER A 22 8.30 -8.20 -5.24
N ARG A 23 8.33 -8.96 -6.35
CA ARG A 23 8.24 -8.39 -7.69
C ARG A 23 6.88 -7.72 -7.85
N ASN A 24 6.90 -6.43 -8.22
CA ASN A 24 5.68 -5.67 -8.47
C ASN A 24 5.61 -5.36 -9.97
N HIS A 25 4.95 -6.25 -10.69
CA HIS A 25 4.89 -6.17 -12.14
C HIS A 25 4.19 -4.88 -12.62
N PHE A 26 3.15 -4.42 -11.95
CA PHE A 26 2.50 -3.17 -12.33
C PHE A 26 3.42 -1.96 -12.19
N VAL A 27 4.19 -1.89 -11.10
CA VAL A 27 5.17 -0.82 -10.90
C VAL A 27 6.25 -0.86 -11.98
N GLU A 28 6.72 -2.03 -12.38
CA GLU A 28 7.66 -2.20 -13.51
C GLU A 28 7.06 -1.66 -14.82
N LEU A 29 5.81 -2.02 -15.14
CA LEU A 29 5.13 -1.51 -16.34
C LEU A 29 5.01 0.01 -16.34
N VAL A 30 4.70 0.63 -15.20
CA VAL A 30 4.64 2.09 -15.09
C VAL A 30 6.04 2.70 -15.23
N ALA A 31 7.05 2.12 -14.59
CA ALA A 31 8.43 2.59 -14.65
C ALA A 31 9.03 2.51 -16.06
N GLU A 32 8.57 1.57 -16.89
CA GLU A 32 8.98 1.38 -18.29
C GLU A 32 8.09 2.15 -19.29
N GLY A 33 6.98 2.75 -18.83
CA GLY A 33 6.03 3.43 -19.70
C GLY A 33 5.11 2.51 -20.49
N SER A 34 5.02 1.24 -20.08
CA SER A 34 4.25 0.20 -20.75
C SER A 34 2.84 -0.01 -20.17
N ALA A 35 2.53 0.61 -19.02
CA ALA A 35 1.20 0.51 -18.43
C ALA A 35 0.18 1.31 -19.27
N PRO A 36 -0.94 0.68 -19.70
CA PRO A 36 -2.00 1.39 -20.41
C PRO A 36 -2.62 2.50 -19.54
N ARG A 37 -3.05 3.61 -20.18
CA ARG A 37 -3.67 4.74 -19.45
C ARG A 37 -4.93 4.33 -18.67
N GLU A 38 -5.69 3.36 -19.18
CA GLU A 38 -6.86 2.79 -18.51
C GLU A 38 -6.50 2.12 -17.18
N ARG A 39 -5.30 1.57 -17.07
CA ARG A 39 -4.81 0.97 -15.83
C ARG A 39 -4.33 2.03 -14.83
N LEU A 40 -3.80 3.16 -15.31
CA LEU A 40 -3.53 4.32 -14.46
C LEU A 40 -4.84 4.94 -13.94
N ALA A 41 -5.88 4.99 -14.78
CA ALA A 41 -7.21 5.40 -14.36
C ALA A 41 -7.79 4.46 -13.29
N ALA A 42 -7.65 3.14 -13.48
CA ALA A 42 -8.07 2.15 -12.49
C ALA A 42 -7.30 2.30 -11.17
N LEU A 43 -5.97 2.54 -11.21
CA LEU A 43 -5.17 2.85 -10.03
C LEU A 43 -5.72 4.08 -9.29
N ALA A 44 -5.96 5.19 -10.00
CA ALA A 44 -6.49 6.41 -9.39
C ALA A 44 -7.86 6.18 -8.74
N CYS A 45 -8.77 5.46 -9.40
CA CYS A 45 -10.08 5.13 -8.87
C CYS A 45 -10.02 4.17 -7.67
N ALA A 46 -9.11 3.19 -7.69
CA ALA A 46 -8.90 2.29 -6.57
C ALA A 46 -8.39 3.06 -5.33
N GLU A 47 -7.41 3.95 -5.50
CA GLU A 47 -6.88 4.79 -4.42
C GLU A 47 -7.93 5.75 -3.84
N LEU A 48 -8.88 6.23 -4.64
CA LEU A 48 -10.02 7.01 -4.14
C LEU A 48 -10.94 6.22 -3.19
N LEU A 49 -10.86 4.89 -3.19
CA LEU A 49 -11.54 4.02 -2.23
C LEU A 49 -10.63 3.63 -1.06
N VAL A 50 -9.35 3.36 -1.32
CA VAL A 50 -8.36 2.93 -0.30
C VAL A 50 -8.09 4.07 0.68
N VAL A 51 -7.66 5.24 0.21
CA VAL A 51 -7.22 6.36 1.06
C VAL A 51 -8.30 6.80 2.08
N PRO A 52 -9.58 7.02 1.69
CA PRO A 52 -10.62 7.33 2.67
C PRO A 52 -10.92 6.18 3.63
N SER A 53 -10.75 4.91 3.22
CA SER A 53 -10.89 3.75 4.09
C SER A 53 -9.81 3.72 5.16
N ASP A 54 -8.56 3.91 4.77
CA ASP A 54 -7.42 3.91 5.66
C ASP A 54 -7.47 5.08 6.64
N ARG A 55 -7.87 6.26 6.16
CA ARG A 55 -8.11 7.40 7.03
C ARG A 55 -9.12 7.10 8.15
N ARG A 56 -10.23 6.42 7.81
CA ARG A 56 -11.24 6.02 8.81
C ARG A 56 -10.68 4.96 9.77
N SER A 57 -9.96 3.98 9.24
CA SER A 57 -9.34 2.90 10.02
C SER A 57 -8.33 3.45 11.02
N PHE A 58 -7.46 4.37 10.61
CA PHE A 58 -6.48 5.00 11.50
C PHE A 58 -7.14 5.93 12.54
N ALA A 59 -8.18 6.68 12.16
CA ALA A 59 -8.95 7.48 13.13
C ALA A 59 -9.65 6.59 14.18
N PHE A 60 -10.17 5.43 13.76
CA PHE A 60 -10.75 4.45 14.67
C PHE A 60 -9.71 3.84 15.60
N LEU A 61 -8.51 3.52 15.10
CA LEU A 61 -7.39 3.04 15.91
C LEU A 61 -6.95 4.09 16.95
N ALA A 62 -6.88 5.37 16.57
CA ALA A 62 -6.58 6.45 17.51
C ALA A 62 -7.63 6.55 18.65
N ALA A 63 -8.92 6.30 18.32
CA ALA A 63 -9.97 6.25 19.33
C ALA A 63 -9.90 4.98 20.20
N ARG A 64 -9.48 3.83 19.65
CA ARG A 64 -9.30 2.57 20.40
C ARG A 64 -8.09 2.59 21.33
N PHE A 65 -7.04 3.28 20.96
CA PHE A 65 -5.77 3.35 21.68
C PHE A 65 -5.39 4.82 21.86
N PRO A 66 -6.14 5.58 22.70
CA PRO A 66 -5.99 7.03 22.77
C PRO A 66 -4.72 7.50 23.47
N GLU A 67 -4.09 6.63 24.28
CA GLU A 67 -2.89 6.99 25.02
C GLU A 67 -1.65 6.99 24.14
N ALA A 68 -0.68 7.86 24.46
CA ALA A 68 0.62 7.87 23.84
C ALA A 68 1.36 6.54 24.14
N PRO A 69 2.15 6.05 23.19
CA PRO A 69 2.45 6.61 21.86
C PRO A 69 1.45 6.20 20.76
N ALA A 70 0.52 5.29 21.04
CA ALA A 70 -0.35 4.68 20.02
C ALA A 70 -1.35 5.71 19.45
N GLY A 71 -2.00 6.49 20.30
CA GLY A 71 -2.93 7.53 19.88
C GLY A 71 -2.27 8.57 18.97
N GLU A 72 -1.05 8.97 19.28
CA GLU A 72 -0.27 9.91 18.46
C GLU A 72 0.06 9.33 17.09
N LEU A 73 0.52 8.08 17.03
CA LEU A 73 0.83 7.40 15.77
C LEU A 73 -0.40 7.32 14.86
N PHE A 74 -1.49 6.75 15.37
CA PHE A 74 -2.68 6.51 14.56
C PHE A 74 -3.39 7.81 14.16
N LEU A 75 -3.39 8.82 15.02
CA LEU A 75 -3.91 10.14 14.66
C LEU A 75 -3.07 10.79 13.55
N SER A 76 -1.75 10.71 13.64
CA SER A 76 -0.85 11.22 12.59
C SER A 76 -1.07 10.53 11.25
N LEU A 77 -1.27 9.20 11.24
CA LEU A 77 -1.61 8.45 10.04
C LEU A 77 -2.95 8.92 9.44
N ALA A 78 -4.00 9.06 10.24
CA ALA A 78 -5.30 9.54 9.76
C ALA A 78 -5.22 10.96 9.15
N GLN A 79 -4.39 11.84 9.72
CA GLN A 79 -4.13 13.17 9.18
C GLN A 79 -3.37 13.11 7.85
N ARG A 80 -2.37 12.24 7.74
CA ARG A 80 -1.59 12.03 6.51
C ARG A 80 -2.44 11.52 5.37
N GLU A 81 -3.37 10.60 5.61
CA GLU A 81 -4.33 10.16 4.59
C GLU A 81 -5.21 11.32 4.08
N GLY A 82 -5.54 12.26 4.95
CA GLY A 82 -6.25 13.49 4.53
C GLY A 82 -5.42 14.35 3.58
N VAL A 83 -4.12 14.45 3.78
CA VAL A 83 -3.18 15.16 2.88
C VAL A 83 -3.01 14.37 1.57
N ALA A 84 -2.81 13.06 1.68
CA ALA A 84 -2.68 12.17 0.51
C ALA A 84 -3.89 12.27 -0.42
N LEU A 85 -5.11 12.34 0.14
CA LEU A 85 -6.34 12.50 -0.64
C LEU A 85 -6.35 13.80 -1.46
N SER A 86 -5.76 14.89 -0.92
CA SER A 86 -5.64 16.15 -1.64
C SER A 86 -4.68 16.02 -2.83
N HIS A 87 -3.55 15.33 -2.67
CA HIS A 87 -2.63 15.04 -3.76
C HIS A 87 -3.24 14.09 -4.79
N LEU A 88 -3.98 13.07 -4.37
CA LEU A 88 -4.67 12.15 -5.27
C LEU A 88 -5.62 12.87 -6.22
N GLY A 89 -6.28 13.93 -5.76
CA GLY A 89 -7.13 14.79 -6.60
C GLY A 89 -6.39 15.42 -7.78
N ALA A 90 -5.10 15.75 -7.65
CA ALA A 90 -4.29 16.25 -8.77
C ALA A 90 -3.99 15.15 -9.80
N PHE A 91 -3.66 13.95 -9.35
CA PHE A 91 -3.47 12.77 -10.22
C PHE A 91 -4.73 12.43 -11.01
N VAL A 92 -5.90 12.40 -10.37
CA VAL A 92 -7.22 12.18 -10.99
C VAL A 92 -7.48 13.19 -12.10
N ARG A 93 -7.26 14.50 -11.83
CA ARG A 93 -7.43 15.56 -12.84
C ARG A 93 -6.47 15.42 -14.01
N ALA A 94 -5.21 15.10 -13.74
CA ALA A 94 -4.19 14.92 -14.78
C ALA A 94 -4.48 13.75 -15.73
N LEU A 95 -5.19 12.72 -15.24
CA LEU A 95 -5.68 11.60 -16.04
C LEU A 95 -6.99 11.95 -16.80
N GLY A 96 -7.59 13.11 -16.57
CA GLY A 96 -8.85 13.52 -17.21
C GLY A 96 -10.08 12.77 -16.72
N LEU A 97 -10.05 12.20 -15.50
CA LEU A 97 -11.16 11.44 -14.94
C LEU A 97 -12.25 12.38 -14.44
N ASP A 98 -13.44 12.25 -15.00
CA ASP A 98 -14.62 12.98 -14.57
C ASP A 98 -15.42 12.24 -13.49
N ALA A 99 -16.42 12.93 -12.92
CA ALA A 99 -17.24 12.36 -11.86
C ALA A 99 -18.03 11.12 -12.32
N SER A 100 -18.38 11.03 -13.60
CA SER A 100 -19.12 9.89 -14.14
C SER A 100 -18.23 8.64 -14.21
N THR A 101 -17.00 8.78 -14.67
CA THR A 101 -15.99 7.73 -14.71
C THR A 101 -15.68 7.21 -13.31
N ILE A 102 -15.47 8.12 -12.35
CA ILE A 102 -15.19 7.75 -10.96
C ILE A 102 -16.38 7.02 -10.34
N SER A 103 -17.61 7.52 -10.54
CA SER A 103 -18.81 6.91 -9.93
C SER A 103 -19.19 5.57 -10.54
N SER A 104 -18.81 5.31 -11.80
CA SER A 104 -19.04 4.03 -12.49
C SER A 104 -17.92 3.00 -12.28
N TYR A 105 -16.84 3.39 -11.61
CA TYR A 105 -15.74 2.46 -11.37
C TYR A 105 -16.16 1.32 -10.46
N GLU A 106 -16.05 0.09 -10.97
CA GLU A 106 -16.29 -1.13 -10.19
C GLU A 106 -14.94 -1.71 -9.75
N PRO A 107 -14.64 -1.69 -8.44
CA PRO A 107 -13.36 -2.17 -7.95
C PRO A 107 -13.25 -3.68 -8.07
N ARG A 108 -12.08 -4.15 -8.50
CA ARG A 108 -11.76 -5.57 -8.45
C ARG A 108 -11.46 -5.99 -7.00
N ALA A 109 -11.76 -7.23 -6.64
CA ALA A 109 -11.57 -7.74 -5.30
C ALA A 109 -10.14 -7.57 -4.76
N GLY A 110 -9.12 -7.81 -5.58
CA GLY A 110 -7.72 -7.60 -5.19
C GLY A 110 -7.39 -6.15 -4.85
N CYS A 111 -7.97 -5.17 -5.58
CA CYS A 111 -7.80 -3.75 -5.26
C CYS A 111 -8.49 -3.31 -3.95
N GLN A 112 -9.42 -4.11 -3.43
CA GLN A 112 -10.11 -3.86 -2.15
C GLN A 112 -9.46 -4.60 -0.97
N ALA A 113 -8.70 -5.67 -1.23
CA ALA A 113 -8.22 -6.60 -0.23
C ALA A 113 -7.31 -5.93 0.81
N TYR A 114 -6.41 -5.05 0.37
CA TYR A 114 -5.52 -4.30 1.26
C TYR A 114 -6.33 -3.44 2.26
N ALA A 115 -7.18 -2.54 1.78
CA ALA A 115 -7.97 -1.66 2.63
C ALA A 115 -8.96 -2.42 3.53
N ALA A 116 -9.52 -3.53 3.04
CA ALA A 116 -10.35 -4.42 3.86
C ALA A 116 -9.55 -5.05 5.01
N TYR A 117 -8.29 -5.42 4.76
CA TYR A 117 -7.43 -5.97 5.81
C TYR A 117 -6.99 -4.91 6.81
N VAL A 118 -6.67 -3.69 6.37
CA VAL A 118 -6.38 -2.56 7.28
C VAL A 118 -7.59 -2.28 8.17
N ALA A 119 -8.80 -2.28 7.61
CA ALA A 119 -10.04 -2.12 8.39
C ALA A 119 -10.27 -3.29 9.37
N TRP A 120 -9.95 -4.53 8.96
CA TRP A 120 -10.00 -5.69 9.86
C TRP A 120 -9.00 -5.55 11.01
N LEU A 121 -7.77 -5.14 10.73
CA LEU A 121 -6.75 -4.85 11.74
C LEU A 121 -7.20 -3.73 12.68
N ALA A 122 -7.81 -2.67 12.13
CA ALA A 122 -8.31 -1.56 12.94
C ALA A 122 -9.37 -2.02 13.94
N LEU A 123 -10.20 -2.98 13.56
CA LEU A 123 -11.26 -3.51 14.43
C LEU A 123 -10.75 -4.58 15.42
N ASN A 124 -9.87 -5.48 14.96
CA ASN A 124 -9.53 -6.72 15.66
C ASN A 124 -8.06 -6.77 16.13
N GLY A 125 -7.16 -6.01 15.51
CA GLY A 125 -5.73 -6.05 15.80
C GLY A 125 -5.37 -5.37 17.12
N SER A 126 -4.26 -5.77 17.72
CA SER A 126 -3.63 -5.03 18.80
C SER A 126 -2.78 -3.88 18.25
N ARG A 127 -2.35 -2.95 19.13
CA ARG A 127 -1.53 -1.79 18.70
C ARG A 127 -0.21 -2.23 18.05
N SER A 128 0.46 -3.25 18.61
CA SER A 128 1.71 -3.75 18.04
C SER A 128 1.51 -4.50 16.72
N GLN A 129 0.41 -5.24 16.55
CA GLN A 129 0.07 -5.88 15.27
C GLN A 129 -0.04 -4.88 14.14
N VAL A 130 -0.81 -3.80 14.36
CA VAL A 130 -0.99 -2.74 13.36
C VAL A 130 0.32 -2.01 13.10
N ALA A 131 1.02 -1.58 14.16
CA ALA A 131 2.27 -0.84 14.00
C ALA A 131 3.35 -1.65 13.29
N VAL A 132 3.55 -2.93 13.65
CA VAL A 132 4.54 -3.80 12.97
C VAL A 132 4.15 -4.01 11.51
N ALA A 133 2.88 -4.27 11.21
CA ALA A 133 2.44 -4.48 9.83
C ALA A 133 2.75 -3.25 8.95
N LEU A 134 2.42 -2.05 9.42
CA LEU A 134 2.69 -0.82 8.67
C LEU A 134 4.19 -0.50 8.57
N LEU A 135 4.95 -0.63 9.67
CA LEU A 135 6.39 -0.33 9.66
C LEU A 135 7.20 -1.31 8.82
N ALA A 136 6.82 -2.58 8.80
CA ALA A 136 7.53 -3.59 8.02
C ALA A 136 7.34 -3.38 6.51
N ASN A 137 6.19 -2.87 6.10
CA ASN A 137 5.84 -2.63 4.70
C ASN A 137 6.31 -1.27 4.17
N LEU A 138 6.67 -0.36 5.05
CA LEU A 138 6.94 1.05 4.74
C LEU A 138 7.99 1.26 3.64
N ASP A 139 9.09 0.49 3.68
CA ASP A 139 10.19 0.64 2.72
C ASP A 139 9.80 0.14 1.32
N ALA A 140 9.02 -0.95 1.25
CA ALA A 140 8.51 -1.50 -0.01
C ALA A 140 7.51 -0.52 -0.65
N TRP A 141 6.50 -0.08 0.10
CA TRP A 141 5.52 0.91 -0.35
C TRP A 141 6.18 2.21 -0.82
N GLY A 142 7.12 2.76 -0.04
CA GLY A 142 7.86 3.98 -0.40
C GLY A 142 8.64 3.82 -1.70
N SER A 143 9.31 2.69 -1.91
CA SER A 143 10.06 2.41 -3.15
C SER A 143 9.13 2.22 -4.35
N PHE A 144 7.98 1.56 -4.20
CA PHE A 144 6.97 1.47 -5.25
C PHE A 144 6.42 2.85 -5.64
N CYS A 145 6.07 3.67 -4.66
CA CYS A 145 5.63 5.04 -4.89
C CYS A 145 6.70 5.89 -5.61
N ALA A 146 7.96 5.78 -5.21
CA ALA A 146 9.06 6.48 -5.87
C ALA A 146 9.21 6.07 -7.34
N ALA A 147 9.16 4.76 -7.62
CA ALA A 147 9.25 4.23 -8.98
C ALA A 147 8.05 4.65 -9.86
N VAL A 148 6.84 4.59 -9.32
CA VAL A 148 5.61 5.05 -10.00
C VAL A 148 5.71 6.55 -10.31
N ALA A 149 6.09 7.39 -9.35
CA ALA A 149 6.24 8.83 -9.56
C ALA A 149 7.26 9.14 -10.68
N ALA A 150 8.41 8.45 -10.67
CA ALA A 150 9.43 8.62 -11.69
C ALA A 150 8.95 8.17 -13.09
N GLY A 151 8.29 7.02 -13.17
CA GLY A 151 7.72 6.49 -14.41
C GLY A 151 6.65 7.41 -15.00
N LEU A 152 5.71 7.89 -14.16
CA LEU A 152 4.65 8.81 -14.56
C LEU A 152 5.19 10.12 -15.14
N ARG A 153 6.23 10.71 -14.51
CA ARG A 153 6.89 11.90 -15.05
C ARG A 153 7.55 11.61 -16.40
N ARG A 154 8.33 10.54 -16.44
CA ARG A 154 9.21 10.24 -17.58
C ARG A 154 8.45 9.83 -18.83
N HIS A 155 7.41 9.02 -18.68
CA HIS A 155 6.77 8.34 -19.81
C HIS A 155 5.34 8.81 -20.09
N TYR A 156 4.65 9.38 -19.11
CA TYR A 156 3.25 9.81 -19.25
C TYR A 156 3.06 11.33 -19.29
N GLY A 157 4.16 12.08 -19.11
CA GLY A 157 4.14 13.55 -19.19
C GLY A 157 3.40 14.22 -18.02
N LEU A 158 3.29 13.54 -16.87
CA LEU A 158 2.65 14.11 -15.69
C LEU A 158 3.63 15.03 -14.94
N ASP A 159 3.14 16.17 -14.49
CA ASP A 159 3.89 17.15 -13.72
C ASP A 159 4.02 16.77 -12.23
N ASP A 160 4.73 17.59 -11.47
CA ASP A 160 5.00 17.35 -10.05
C ASP A 160 3.72 17.34 -9.19
N ASP A 161 2.73 18.16 -9.53
CA ASP A 161 1.44 18.16 -8.83
C ASP A 161 0.69 16.83 -9.06
N ALA A 162 0.65 16.37 -10.30
CA ALA A 162 -0.03 15.13 -10.67
C ALA A 162 0.58 13.89 -10.02
N VAL A 163 1.90 13.86 -9.81
CA VAL A 163 2.57 12.72 -9.14
C VAL A 163 2.75 12.94 -7.64
N GLY A 164 2.24 14.05 -7.10
CA GLY A 164 2.38 14.45 -5.70
C GLY A 164 1.90 13.41 -4.71
N PHE A 165 0.88 12.63 -5.04
CA PHE A 165 0.39 11.52 -4.23
C PHE A 165 1.49 10.47 -3.99
N PHE A 166 2.11 10.00 -5.04
CA PHE A 166 3.20 9.01 -4.93
C PHE A 166 4.45 9.62 -4.29
N GLY A 167 4.79 10.86 -4.64
CA GLY A 167 5.91 11.59 -4.00
C GLY A 167 5.73 11.74 -2.49
N PHE A 168 4.51 11.92 -2.02
CA PHE A 168 4.18 12.04 -0.60
C PHE A 168 4.49 10.76 0.20
N PHE A 169 4.30 9.60 -0.40
CA PHE A 169 4.57 8.31 0.23
C PHE A 169 5.99 7.78 -0.03
N ALA A 170 6.72 8.35 -0.98
CA ALA A 170 8.08 7.91 -1.31
C ALA A 170 9.07 8.02 -0.14
N SER A 171 8.77 8.85 0.86
CA SER A 171 9.59 8.99 2.05
C SER A 171 8.73 9.15 3.31
N PRO A 172 9.01 8.37 4.36
CA PRO A 172 8.32 8.53 5.63
C PRO A 172 8.68 9.88 6.27
N PRO A 173 7.78 10.47 7.09
CA PRO A 173 8.10 11.69 7.80
C PRO A 173 9.17 11.43 8.88
N PRO A 174 9.94 12.46 9.24
CA PRO A 174 10.89 12.38 10.36
C PRO A 174 10.19 11.90 11.64
N GLY A 175 10.85 11.03 12.41
CA GLY A 175 10.34 10.52 13.68
C GLY A 175 9.26 9.42 13.57
N PHE A 176 8.82 9.08 12.36
CA PHE A 176 7.75 8.09 12.17
C PHE A 176 8.17 6.68 12.63
N LEU A 177 9.39 6.27 12.28
CA LEU A 177 9.93 4.98 12.69
C LEU A 177 10.07 4.88 14.20
N GLU A 178 10.60 5.92 14.83
CA GLU A 178 10.79 5.98 16.28
C GLU A 178 9.46 5.91 17.02
N LEU A 179 8.46 6.67 16.58
CA LEU A 179 7.13 6.65 17.15
C LEU A 179 6.47 5.28 16.97
N GLY A 180 6.58 4.68 15.80
CA GLY A 180 6.07 3.34 15.53
C GLY A 180 6.73 2.27 16.40
N LEU A 181 8.06 2.30 16.57
CA LEU A 181 8.79 1.40 17.46
C LEU A 181 8.37 1.57 18.93
N ALA A 182 8.10 2.80 19.36
CA ALA A 182 7.58 3.05 20.70
C ALA A 182 6.19 2.41 20.91
N VAL A 183 5.31 2.45 19.88
CA VAL A 183 4.02 1.75 19.91
C VAL A 183 4.21 0.24 20.01
N VAL A 184 5.10 -0.33 19.20
CA VAL A 184 5.41 -1.76 19.24
C VAL A 184 5.93 -2.15 20.62
N GLN A 185 6.87 -1.39 21.19
CA GLN A 185 7.43 -1.69 22.50
C GLN A 185 6.34 -1.61 23.58
N SER A 186 5.49 -0.60 23.57
CA SER A 186 4.38 -0.48 24.52
C SER A 186 3.40 -1.67 24.46
N GLY A 187 3.17 -2.22 23.27
CA GLY A 187 2.36 -3.42 23.09
C GLY A 187 3.04 -4.66 23.66
N LEU A 188 4.34 -4.85 23.38
CA LEU A 188 5.12 -5.96 23.94
C LEU A 188 5.17 -5.91 25.47
N ASP A 189 5.37 -4.74 26.05
CA ASP A 189 5.38 -4.53 27.51
C ASP A 189 4.01 -4.84 28.15
N ALA A 190 2.93 -4.64 27.37
CA ALA A 190 1.57 -5.02 27.78
C ALA A 190 1.23 -6.49 27.52
N GLY A 191 2.20 -7.31 27.05
CA GLY A 191 2.00 -8.75 26.81
C GLY A 191 1.37 -9.10 25.46
N GLU A 192 1.34 -8.16 24.50
CA GLU A 192 0.86 -8.47 23.15
C GLU A 192 1.79 -9.47 22.44
N ALA A 193 1.22 -10.46 21.75
CA ALA A 193 1.97 -11.58 21.20
C ALA A 193 2.78 -11.18 19.93
N PRO A 194 4.12 -11.33 19.92
CA PRO A 194 4.95 -11.00 18.74
C PRO A 194 4.58 -11.79 17.49
N GLU A 195 4.17 -13.05 17.64
CA GLU A 195 3.80 -13.90 16.50
C GLU A 195 2.52 -13.42 15.79
N ALA A 196 1.61 -12.79 16.53
CA ALA A 196 0.43 -12.15 15.93
C ALA A 196 0.84 -10.94 15.06
N SER A 197 1.84 -10.18 15.50
CA SER A 197 2.40 -9.05 14.75
C SER A 197 3.13 -9.51 13.48
N ARG A 198 3.91 -10.61 13.55
CA ARG A 198 4.55 -11.22 12.38
C ARG A 198 3.52 -11.63 11.33
N ARG A 199 2.47 -12.33 11.77
CA ARG A 199 1.37 -12.76 10.90
C ARG A 199 0.66 -11.56 10.25
N ALA A 200 0.40 -10.51 11.01
CA ALA A 200 -0.25 -9.30 10.49
C ALA A 200 0.58 -8.64 9.39
N ALA A 201 1.90 -8.55 9.57
CA ALA A 201 2.80 -7.99 8.58
C ALA A 201 2.85 -8.82 7.28
N ARG A 202 2.96 -10.15 7.39
CA ARG A 202 2.94 -11.04 6.21
C ARG A 202 1.63 -10.91 5.43
N LEU A 203 0.50 -10.87 6.10
CA LEU A 203 -0.81 -10.73 5.45
C LEU A 203 -0.95 -9.36 4.79
N LEU A 204 -0.51 -8.28 5.44
CA LEU A 204 -0.56 -6.94 4.86
C LEU A 204 0.26 -6.87 3.56
N GLN A 205 1.48 -7.40 3.58
CA GLN A 205 2.33 -7.49 2.38
C GLN A 205 1.66 -8.27 1.24
N HIS A 206 1.06 -9.41 1.54
CA HIS A 206 0.34 -10.19 0.51
C HIS A 206 -0.84 -9.42 -0.08
N TYR A 207 -1.63 -8.72 0.73
CA TYR A 207 -2.76 -7.95 0.24
C TYR A 207 -2.33 -6.71 -0.55
N GLU A 208 -1.20 -6.10 -0.19
CA GLU A 208 -0.63 -5.02 -1.00
C GLU A 208 -0.16 -5.52 -2.36
N LEU A 209 0.58 -6.63 -2.41
CA LEU A 209 0.99 -7.22 -3.68
C LEU A 209 -0.22 -7.63 -4.53
N ALA A 210 -1.26 -8.20 -3.91
CA ALA A 210 -2.50 -8.53 -4.62
C ALA A 210 -3.20 -7.29 -5.22
N PHE A 211 -3.11 -6.13 -4.58
CA PHE A 211 -3.59 -4.86 -5.15
C PHE A 211 -2.89 -4.54 -6.47
N TRP A 212 -1.56 -4.57 -6.46
CA TRP A 212 -0.74 -4.28 -7.63
C TRP A 212 -0.89 -5.33 -8.74
N ASP A 213 -0.89 -6.62 -8.38
CA ASP A 213 -1.07 -7.73 -9.33
C ASP A 213 -2.41 -7.64 -10.03
N THR A 214 -3.46 -7.24 -9.31
CA THR A 214 -4.80 -7.03 -9.88
C THR A 214 -4.80 -5.91 -10.92
N LEU A 215 -4.01 -4.86 -10.74
CA LEU A 215 -3.84 -3.80 -11.73
C LEU A 215 -3.04 -4.26 -12.95
N ALA A 216 -2.12 -5.19 -12.77
CA ALA A 216 -1.31 -5.78 -13.85
C ALA A 216 -2.00 -6.92 -14.61
N GLU A 217 -3.11 -7.44 -14.10
CA GLU A 217 -3.78 -8.63 -14.61
C GLU A 217 -4.14 -8.52 -16.10
N GLY A 218 -3.69 -9.48 -16.91
CA GLY A 218 -3.87 -9.48 -18.35
C GLY A 218 -2.92 -8.56 -19.12
N LEU A 219 -1.95 -7.89 -18.46
CA LEU A 219 -0.91 -7.08 -19.11
C LEU A 219 0.41 -7.84 -19.29
N THR A 220 0.57 -9.01 -18.67
CA THR A 220 1.74 -9.86 -18.86
C THR A 220 1.73 -10.41 -20.26
N GLY A 221 2.74 -10.07 -21.04
CA GLY A 221 2.97 -10.61 -22.37
C GLY A 221 3.49 -12.06 -22.34
N GLU A 222 2.71 -12.98 -21.80
CA GLU A 222 2.85 -14.38 -22.18
C GLU A 222 2.10 -14.54 -23.50
N GLY A 223 2.87 -14.82 -24.54
CA GLY A 223 2.36 -15.07 -25.89
C GLY A 223 1.19 -16.04 -25.81
N SER A 224 0.05 -15.64 -26.34
CA SER A 224 -1.05 -16.55 -26.60
C SER A 224 -0.49 -17.82 -27.25
N PRO A 225 -0.75 -19.03 -26.73
CA PRO A 225 -0.43 -20.22 -27.45
C PRO A 225 -1.18 -20.13 -28.78
N GLU A 226 -0.44 -20.16 -29.89
CA GLU A 226 -1.05 -20.27 -31.21
C GLU A 226 -2.07 -21.40 -31.19
N PRO A 227 -3.29 -21.20 -31.72
CA PRO A 227 -4.23 -22.30 -31.88
C PRO A 227 -3.56 -23.31 -32.81
N HIS A 228 -3.23 -24.46 -32.26
CA HIS A 228 -2.81 -25.62 -33.09
C HIS A 228 -3.87 -25.81 -34.16
N ALA A 229 -3.52 -25.40 -35.37
CA ALA A 229 -4.26 -25.78 -36.57
C ALA A 229 -4.27 -27.33 -36.61
N SER A 230 -5.38 -27.91 -36.20
CA SER A 230 -5.68 -29.31 -36.45
C SER A 230 -5.76 -29.48 -37.95
N GLY A 231 -4.62 -29.90 -38.51
CA GLY A 231 -4.54 -30.34 -39.89
C GLY A 231 -5.54 -31.47 -40.12
N SER A 232 -6.54 -31.18 -40.89
CA SER A 232 -7.37 -32.18 -41.55
C SER A 232 -6.48 -32.96 -42.51
N ALA A 233 -6.36 -34.24 -42.31
CA ALA A 233 -5.94 -35.17 -43.33
C ALA A 233 -6.80 -36.43 -43.27
N MET A 234 -7.60 -36.56 -44.31
CA MET A 234 -8.19 -37.76 -44.90
C MET A 234 -8.93 -38.75 -43.98
#